data_5074f31190b3921976c272ef0b473d06
#
_entry.id   5074f31190b3921976c272ef0b473d06
#
_cell.length_a   1.000
_cell.length_b   1.000
_cell.length_c   1.000
_cell.angle_alpha   90.00
_cell.angle_beta   90.00
_cell.angle_gamma   90.00
#
_symmetry.space_group_name_H-M   'P 1'
#
loop_
_entity.id
_entity.type
_entity.pdbx_description
1 polymer ?
#
loop_
_entity_poly.entity_id
_entity_poly.type
_entity_poly.pdbx_seq_one_letter_code
_entity_poly.pdbx_strand_id
1 'polypeptide(L)'
;MTEGALVLEGGSLRSVFTAGVLDTLLEHGIQLSYVNGVSAGTMAGMNYISGQKGRMLRINKEYLHDKRYMGLGSLVKSRLIFNFDFVFGELSNELVPFDYDSFYSSPQKFEVVATRCKTGKPEFFDKSSCPEMMQAVRASSSIPMLSRMVKVDHKNYLDGGVSLPIA
;
A
#
# COMPACT_ATOMS: atom_id res chain seq x y z
N MET A 1 -15.57 -10.11 13.54
CA MET A 1 -14.16 -9.66 13.54
C MET A 1 -13.41 -10.48 14.57
N THR A 2 -12.24 -10.97 14.22
CA THR A 2 -11.38 -11.79 15.10
C THR A 2 -10.34 -10.89 15.76
N GLU A 3 -10.19 -10.99 17.07
CA GLU A 3 -9.13 -10.25 17.76
C GLU A 3 -7.76 -10.80 17.38
N GLY A 4 -6.86 -9.92 16.94
CA GLY A 4 -5.52 -10.27 16.49
C GLY A 4 -4.94 -9.23 15.56
N ALA A 5 -3.66 -9.42 15.22
CA ALA A 5 -2.90 -8.51 14.39
C ALA A 5 -2.34 -9.18 13.13
N LEU A 6 -2.37 -8.44 12.02
CA LEU A 6 -1.60 -8.72 10.81
C LEU A 6 -0.48 -7.69 10.70
N VAL A 7 0.74 -8.16 10.61
CA VAL A 7 1.91 -7.32 10.30
C VAL A 7 2.43 -7.73 8.93
N LEU A 8 2.32 -6.79 7.97
CA LEU A 8 2.52 -7.04 6.55
C LEU A 8 3.80 -6.35 6.07
N GLU A 9 4.84 -7.15 5.88
CA GLU A 9 6.11 -6.68 5.33
C GLU A 9 5.96 -6.16 3.90
N GLY A 10 6.79 -5.21 3.53
CA GLY A 10 7.00 -4.79 2.15
C GLY A 10 7.63 -5.90 1.30
N GLY A 11 7.73 -5.68 -0.01
CA GLY A 11 8.37 -6.66 -0.88
C GLY A 11 8.04 -6.51 -2.35
N SER A 12 7.49 -5.36 -2.74
CA SER A 12 7.13 -5.10 -4.14
C SER A 12 6.25 -6.24 -4.70
N LEU A 13 6.62 -6.83 -5.83
CA LEU A 13 5.86 -7.91 -6.48
C LEU A 13 5.77 -9.21 -5.66
N ARG A 14 6.64 -9.42 -4.68
CA ARG A 14 6.54 -10.59 -3.77
C ARG A 14 5.29 -10.58 -2.91
N SER A 15 4.67 -9.41 -2.71
CA SER A 15 3.42 -9.25 -1.96
C SER A 15 2.20 -9.93 -2.61
N VAL A 16 2.34 -10.45 -3.85
CA VAL A 16 1.33 -11.37 -4.44
C VAL A 16 1.14 -12.61 -3.56
N PHE A 17 2.20 -13.13 -2.93
CA PHE A 17 2.08 -14.21 -1.94
C PHE A 17 1.24 -13.76 -0.73
N THR A 18 1.54 -12.60 -0.18
CA THR A 18 0.77 -12.00 0.92
C THR A 18 -0.71 -11.84 0.53
N ALA A 19 -0.98 -11.34 -0.69
CA ALA A 19 -2.35 -11.20 -1.19
C ALA A 19 -3.10 -12.54 -1.21
N GLY A 20 -2.44 -13.63 -1.64
CA GLY A 20 -3.05 -14.97 -1.63
C GLY A 20 -3.40 -15.44 -0.21
N VAL A 21 -2.54 -15.18 0.78
CA VAL A 21 -2.84 -15.49 2.19
C VAL A 21 -4.04 -14.67 2.68
N LEU A 22 -4.05 -13.36 2.41
CA LEU A 22 -5.15 -12.47 2.83
C LEU A 22 -6.47 -12.83 2.15
N ASP A 23 -6.45 -13.18 0.86
CA ASP A 23 -7.61 -13.66 0.13
C ASP A 23 -8.19 -14.95 0.77
N THR A 24 -7.31 -15.86 1.20
CA THR A 24 -7.72 -17.08 1.92
C THR A 24 -8.34 -16.75 3.28
N LEU A 25 -7.80 -15.80 4.03
CA LEU A 25 -8.41 -15.33 5.28
C LEU A 25 -9.83 -14.77 5.04
N LEU A 26 -9.99 -13.95 3.99
CA LEU A 26 -11.29 -13.39 3.61
C LEU A 26 -12.29 -14.52 3.20
N GLU A 27 -11.84 -15.52 2.46
CA GLU A 27 -12.66 -16.68 2.08
C GLU A 27 -13.21 -17.44 3.29
N HIS A 28 -12.47 -17.49 4.38
CA HIS A 28 -12.86 -18.14 5.63
C HIS A 28 -13.54 -17.18 6.63
N GLY A 29 -13.85 -15.97 6.21
CA GLY A 29 -14.49 -14.96 7.07
C GLY A 29 -13.60 -14.47 8.22
N ILE A 30 -12.29 -14.67 8.12
CA ILE A 30 -11.32 -14.23 9.13
C ILE A 30 -10.92 -12.79 8.82
N GLN A 31 -11.37 -11.87 9.66
CA GLN A 31 -11.00 -10.45 9.62
C GLN A 31 -10.39 -10.06 10.95
N LEU A 32 -9.08 -9.85 10.97
CA LEU A 32 -8.32 -9.49 12.16
C LEU A 32 -8.50 -8.01 12.50
N SER A 33 -8.58 -7.70 13.80
CA SER A 33 -8.94 -6.36 14.30
C SER A 33 -7.89 -5.28 14.04
N TYR A 34 -6.62 -5.67 13.85
CA TYR A 34 -5.52 -4.75 13.61
C TYR A 34 -4.69 -5.20 12.40
N VAL A 35 -4.37 -4.25 11.54
CA VAL A 35 -3.52 -4.46 10.36
C VAL A 35 -2.46 -3.37 10.33
N ASN A 36 -1.20 -3.76 10.32
CA ASN A 36 -0.07 -2.88 10.08
C ASN A 36 0.60 -3.26 8.76
N GLY A 37 0.93 -2.27 7.94
CA GLY A 37 1.51 -2.51 6.63
C GLY A 37 2.69 -1.60 6.31
N VAL A 38 3.65 -2.17 5.58
CA VAL A 38 4.81 -1.46 5.03
C VAL A 38 4.84 -1.67 3.53
N SER A 39 5.00 -0.58 2.73
CA SER A 39 5.20 -0.67 1.28
C SER A 39 4.07 -1.47 0.59
N ALA A 40 4.41 -2.49 -0.18
CA ALA A 40 3.43 -3.36 -0.83
C ALA A 40 2.53 -4.12 0.16
N GLY A 41 3.00 -4.36 1.40
CA GLY A 41 2.18 -4.90 2.49
C GLY A 41 1.04 -3.95 2.88
N THR A 42 1.27 -2.64 2.84
CA THR A 42 0.23 -1.63 3.04
C THR A 42 -0.88 -1.76 2.00
N MET A 43 -0.52 -1.89 0.72
CA MET A 43 -1.51 -2.06 -0.36
C MET A 43 -2.28 -3.38 -0.24
N ALA A 44 -1.61 -4.47 0.17
CA ALA A 44 -2.27 -5.73 0.44
C ALA A 44 -3.26 -5.62 1.62
N GLY A 45 -2.85 -4.96 2.71
CA GLY A 45 -3.70 -4.70 3.87
C GLY A 45 -4.94 -3.87 3.55
N MET A 46 -4.82 -2.87 2.68
CA MET A 46 -5.97 -2.09 2.21
C MET A 46 -7.01 -2.96 1.51
N ASN A 47 -6.58 -3.84 0.58
CA ASN A 47 -7.50 -4.74 -0.12
C ASN A 47 -8.17 -5.74 0.85
N TYR A 48 -7.44 -6.21 1.85
CA TYR A 48 -7.99 -7.07 2.89
C TYR A 48 -9.05 -6.36 3.73
N ILE A 49 -8.80 -5.14 4.18
CA ILE A 49 -9.72 -4.33 4.99
C ILE A 49 -10.98 -3.96 4.20
N SER A 50 -10.85 -3.62 2.92
CA SER A 50 -12.00 -3.34 2.04
C SER A 50 -12.74 -4.59 1.58
N GLY A 51 -12.28 -5.80 1.95
CA GLY A 51 -12.90 -7.05 1.53
C GLY A 51 -12.73 -7.38 0.04
N GLN A 52 -11.82 -6.68 -0.65
CA GLN A 52 -11.65 -6.82 -2.10
C GLN A 52 -10.74 -8.00 -2.47
N LYS A 53 -11.25 -9.21 -2.24
CA LYS A 53 -10.58 -10.46 -2.61
C LYS A 53 -10.20 -10.49 -4.09
N GLY A 54 -8.98 -10.96 -4.38
CA GLY A 54 -8.46 -11.12 -5.74
C GLY A 54 -8.04 -9.83 -6.43
N ARG A 55 -8.37 -8.65 -5.89
CA ARG A 55 -8.08 -7.37 -6.54
C ARG A 55 -6.59 -7.17 -6.80
N MET A 56 -5.74 -7.45 -5.82
CA MET A 56 -4.30 -7.30 -5.97
C MET A 56 -3.72 -8.28 -7.00
N LEU A 57 -4.20 -9.52 -7.01
CA LEU A 57 -3.80 -10.50 -8.02
C LEU A 57 -4.24 -10.08 -9.43
N ARG A 58 -5.46 -9.54 -9.57
CA ARG A 58 -5.96 -9.01 -10.84
C ARG A 58 -5.08 -7.88 -11.35
N ILE A 59 -4.74 -6.90 -10.53
CA ILE A 59 -3.85 -5.79 -10.90
C ILE A 59 -2.51 -6.33 -11.39
N ASN A 60 -1.90 -7.27 -10.67
CA ASN A 60 -0.63 -7.84 -11.09
C ASN A 60 -0.72 -8.63 -12.40
N LYS A 61 -1.79 -9.39 -12.64
CA LYS A 61 -1.96 -10.16 -13.89
C LYS A 61 -2.21 -9.26 -15.11
N GLU A 62 -3.06 -8.24 -14.95
CA GLU A 62 -3.53 -7.44 -16.08
C GLU A 62 -2.58 -6.27 -16.40
N TYR A 63 -1.90 -5.70 -15.37
CA TYR A 63 -1.15 -4.45 -15.52
C TYR A 63 0.36 -4.56 -15.28
N LEU A 64 0.90 -5.73 -14.88
CA LEU A 64 2.35 -5.87 -14.65
C LEU A 64 3.19 -5.43 -15.85
N HIS A 65 2.72 -5.70 -17.06
CA HIS A 65 3.40 -5.34 -18.31
C HIS A 65 2.87 -4.04 -18.94
N ASP A 66 1.92 -3.37 -18.30
CA ASP A 66 1.44 -2.06 -18.77
C ASP A 66 2.49 -0.99 -18.45
N LYS A 67 2.94 -0.28 -19.49
CA LYS A 67 3.94 0.79 -19.35
C LYS A 67 3.50 1.95 -18.47
N ARG A 68 2.18 2.09 -18.23
CA ARG A 68 1.63 3.09 -17.31
C ARG A 68 1.81 2.66 -15.85
N TYR A 69 1.79 1.35 -15.57
CA TYR A 69 1.94 0.79 -14.22
C TYR A 69 3.42 0.70 -13.83
N MET A 70 4.21 0.02 -14.67
CA MET A 70 5.64 -0.19 -14.45
C MET A 70 6.39 -0.18 -15.78
N GLY A 71 7.41 0.66 -15.93
CA GLY A 71 8.10 0.74 -17.21
C GLY A 71 9.56 1.16 -17.12
N LEU A 72 10.43 0.40 -17.80
CA LEU A 72 11.84 0.77 -18.02
C LEU A 72 11.98 2.09 -18.80
N GLY A 73 11.02 2.41 -19.66
CA GLY A 73 10.97 3.71 -20.36
C GLY A 73 10.72 4.89 -19.43
N SER A 74 9.99 4.67 -18.33
CA SER A 74 9.81 5.66 -17.26
C SER A 74 11.08 5.84 -16.45
N LEU A 75 11.90 4.79 -16.30
CA LEU A 75 13.18 4.87 -15.58
C LEU A 75 14.17 5.83 -16.28
N VAL A 76 14.24 5.80 -17.60
CA VAL A 76 15.14 6.65 -18.39
C VAL A 76 14.66 8.11 -18.42
N LYS A 77 13.33 8.35 -18.47
CA LYS A 77 12.73 9.67 -18.63
C LYS A 77 12.39 10.36 -17.31
N SER A 78 12.00 9.61 -16.28
CA SER A 78 11.54 10.16 -14.99
C SER A 78 12.23 9.57 -13.76
N ARG A 79 13.12 8.61 -13.90
CA ARG A 79 13.76 7.83 -12.82
C ARG A 79 12.75 7.13 -11.89
N LEU A 80 11.56 6.81 -12.39
CA LEU A 80 10.50 6.16 -11.63
C LEU A 80 10.22 4.80 -12.24
N ILE A 81 10.23 3.74 -11.42
CA ILE A 81 9.82 2.39 -11.85
C ILE A 81 8.31 2.25 -11.73
N PHE A 82 7.72 2.63 -10.59
CA PHE A 82 6.29 2.60 -10.37
C PHE A 82 5.67 3.98 -10.60
N ASN A 83 4.63 4.02 -11.40
CA ASN A 83 3.85 5.24 -11.59
C ASN A 83 2.68 5.27 -10.60
N PHE A 84 2.93 5.81 -9.42
CA PHE A 84 1.89 5.92 -8.39
C PHE A 84 0.76 6.90 -8.75
N ASP A 85 0.98 7.84 -9.66
CA ASP A 85 -0.11 8.68 -10.18
C ASP A 85 -1.10 7.83 -10.98
N PHE A 86 -0.63 6.85 -11.74
CA PHE A 86 -1.49 5.88 -12.38
C PHE A 86 -2.15 4.92 -11.38
N VAL A 87 -1.37 4.38 -10.42
CA VAL A 87 -1.88 3.39 -9.43
C VAL A 87 -2.98 3.96 -8.55
N PHE A 88 -2.78 5.15 -7.99
CA PHE A 88 -3.75 5.81 -7.10
C PHE A 88 -4.75 6.71 -7.86
N GLY A 89 -4.56 6.90 -9.16
CA GLY A 89 -5.44 7.62 -10.07
C GLY A 89 -6.32 6.68 -10.90
N GLU A 90 -6.07 6.65 -12.20
CA GLU A 90 -6.86 5.91 -13.19
C GLU A 90 -7.09 4.43 -12.81
N LEU A 91 -6.03 3.74 -12.36
CA LEU A 91 -6.13 2.31 -12.02
C LEU A 91 -7.13 2.07 -10.87
N SER A 92 -7.01 2.83 -9.77
CA SER A 92 -7.83 2.62 -8.57
C SER A 92 -9.18 3.34 -8.61
N ASN A 93 -9.42 4.25 -9.54
CA ASN A 93 -10.71 4.93 -9.66
C ASN A 93 -11.57 4.41 -10.82
N GLU A 94 -10.94 3.85 -11.87
CA GLU A 94 -11.66 3.51 -13.12
C GLU A 94 -11.44 2.07 -13.56
N LEU A 95 -10.18 1.62 -13.69
CA LEU A 95 -9.86 0.34 -14.32
C LEU A 95 -10.06 -0.87 -13.39
N VAL A 96 -9.60 -0.76 -12.15
CA VAL A 96 -9.80 -1.75 -11.09
C VAL A 96 -10.17 -0.99 -9.81
N PRO A 97 -11.42 -0.51 -9.70
CA PRO A 97 -11.83 0.40 -8.65
C PRO A 97 -11.51 -0.11 -7.25
N PHE A 98 -11.01 0.80 -6.39
CA PHE A 98 -10.82 0.53 -4.98
C PHE A 98 -12.06 0.97 -4.20
N ASP A 99 -12.53 0.13 -3.31
CA ASP A 99 -13.69 0.43 -2.45
C ASP A 99 -13.25 1.25 -1.22
N TYR A 100 -13.20 2.57 -1.42
CA TYR A 100 -12.86 3.51 -0.36
C TYR A 100 -13.88 3.51 0.77
N ASP A 101 -15.17 3.35 0.44
CA ASP A 101 -16.24 3.38 1.43
C ASP A 101 -16.12 2.20 2.39
N SER A 102 -15.95 0.98 1.87
CA SER A 102 -15.71 -0.21 2.68
C SER A 102 -14.41 -0.11 3.49
N PHE A 103 -13.35 0.45 2.91
CA PHE A 103 -12.09 0.64 3.61
C PHE A 103 -12.21 1.60 4.80
N TYR A 104 -12.81 2.78 4.60
CA TYR A 104 -12.92 3.77 5.67
C TYR A 104 -13.99 3.44 6.71
N SER A 105 -15.08 2.78 6.32
CA SER A 105 -16.14 2.35 7.25
C SER A 105 -15.77 1.10 8.06
N SER A 106 -14.77 0.34 7.63
CA SER A 106 -14.33 -0.85 8.36
C SER A 106 -13.88 -0.49 9.78
N PRO A 107 -14.32 -1.24 10.82
CA PRO A 107 -13.89 -1.04 12.21
C PRO A 107 -12.45 -1.51 12.47
N GLN A 108 -11.81 -2.18 11.51
CA GLN A 108 -10.43 -2.64 11.65
C GLN A 108 -9.48 -1.43 11.79
N LYS A 109 -8.60 -1.50 12.78
CA LYS A 109 -7.50 -0.55 12.91
C LYS A 109 -6.49 -0.79 11.80
N PHE A 110 -6.03 0.27 11.15
CA PHE A 110 -5.04 0.19 10.09
C PHE A 110 -3.95 1.23 10.29
N GLU A 111 -2.72 0.77 10.34
CA GLU A 111 -1.54 1.61 10.44
C GLU A 111 -0.59 1.39 9.27
N VAL A 112 -0.01 2.46 8.80
CA VAL A 112 0.97 2.50 7.72
C VAL A 112 2.27 3.06 8.24
N VAL A 113 3.39 2.43 7.89
CA VAL A 113 4.73 2.91 8.24
C VAL A 113 5.35 3.59 7.04
N ALA A 114 5.88 4.79 7.24
CA ALA A 114 6.74 5.46 6.27
C ALA A 114 7.99 6.03 6.94
N THR A 115 9.08 6.16 6.18
CA THR A 115 10.33 6.70 6.68
C THR A 115 10.39 8.20 6.48
N ARG A 116 10.53 8.96 7.56
CA ARG A 116 10.68 10.42 7.51
C ARG A 116 12.02 10.81 6.92
N CYS A 117 12.05 11.51 5.78
CA CYS A 117 13.28 11.85 5.08
C CYS A 117 14.28 12.69 5.92
N LYS A 118 13.77 13.61 6.76
CA LYS A 118 14.62 14.48 7.58
C LYS A 118 15.38 13.73 8.68
N THR A 119 14.80 12.66 9.22
CA THR A 119 15.34 12.00 10.42
C THR A 119 15.79 10.56 10.16
N GLY A 120 15.36 9.95 9.06
CA GLY A 120 15.56 8.53 8.78
C GLY A 120 14.77 7.59 9.71
N LYS A 121 13.86 8.11 10.53
CA LYS A 121 13.08 7.34 11.51
C LYS A 121 11.73 6.92 10.92
N PRO A 122 11.17 5.78 11.35
CA PRO A 122 9.82 5.39 11.01
C PRO A 122 8.80 6.32 11.69
N GLU A 123 7.75 6.66 10.96
CA GLU A 123 6.55 7.31 11.50
C GLU A 123 5.33 6.48 11.09
N PHE A 124 4.35 6.39 12.01
CA PHE A 124 3.15 5.58 11.89
C PHE A 124 1.96 6.48 11.57
N PHE A 125 1.14 6.07 10.61
CA PHE A 125 -0.06 6.77 10.20
C PHE A 125 -1.27 5.86 10.43
N ASP A 126 -2.14 6.26 11.35
CA ASP A 126 -3.37 5.52 11.67
C ASP A 126 -4.54 6.01 10.81
N LYS A 127 -5.31 5.08 10.25
CA LYS A 127 -6.48 5.35 9.40
C LYS A 127 -7.49 6.30 10.05
N SER A 128 -7.68 6.19 11.35
CA SER A 128 -8.69 6.96 12.08
C SER A 128 -8.27 8.42 12.33
N SER A 129 -6.99 8.73 12.28
CA SER A 129 -6.44 10.04 12.64
C SER A 129 -5.65 10.75 11.54
N CYS A 130 -5.35 10.05 10.43
CA CYS A 130 -4.61 10.62 9.32
C CYS A 130 -5.53 11.07 8.18
N PRO A 131 -5.79 12.38 8.01
CA PRO A 131 -6.64 12.89 6.91
C PRO A 131 -6.05 12.58 5.51
N GLU A 132 -4.72 12.49 5.42
CA GLU A 132 -3.99 12.21 4.17
C GLU A 132 -3.59 10.74 4.06
N MET A 133 -4.47 9.80 4.47
CA MET A 133 -4.15 8.37 4.56
C MET A 133 -3.65 7.79 3.23
N MET A 134 -4.24 8.17 2.10
CA MET A 134 -3.80 7.69 0.79
C MET A 134 -2.39 8.21 0.42
N GLN A 135 -2.04 9.41 0.87
CA GLN A 135 -0.66 9.93 0.71
C GLN A 135 0.33 9.17 1.63
N ALA A 136 -0.09 8.79 2.84
CA ALA A 136 0.72 7.96 3.72
C ALA A 136 0.97 6.56 3.11
N VAL A 137 -0.04 5.94 2.51
CA VAL A 137 0.08 4.67 1.77
C VAL A 137 1.06 4.81 0.60
N ARG A 138 0.92 5.89 -0.18
CA ARG A 138 1.83 6.21 -1.27
C ARG A 138 3.27 6.44 -0.78
N ALA A 139 3.44 7.16 0.32
CA ALA A 139 4.74 7.40 0.95
C ALA A 139 5.39 6.08 1.38
N SER A 140 4.64 5.23 2.08
CA SER A 140 5.07 3.90 2.51
C SER A 140 5.60 3.02 1.38
N SER A 141 5.10 3.23 0.16
CA SER A 141 5.46 2.45 -1.04
C SER A 141 6.50 3.15 -1.93
N SER A 142 6.98 4.34 -1.54
CA SER A 142 7.88 5.16 -2.36
C SER A 142 9.35 4.82 -2.13
N ILE A 143 9.85 3.83 -2.87
CA ILE A 143 11.23 3.32 -2.75
C ILE A 143 12.23 4.43 -3.12
N PRO A 144 13.27 4.67 -2.29
CA PRO A 144 14.34 5.62 -2.61
C PRO A 144 14.97 5.36 -3.98
N MET A 145 15.29 6.41 -4.70
CA MET A 145 15.84 6.43 -6.06
C MET A 145 14.91 5.91 -7.16
N LEU A 146 13.84 5.18 -6.82
CA LEU A 146 12.88 4.60 -7.77
C LEU A 146 11.51 5.27 -7.73
N SER A 147 11.29 6.16 -6.74
CA SER A 147 10.07 6.94 -6.55
C SER A 147 10.39 8.33 -6.03
N ARG A 148 9.46 9.26 -6.21
CA ARG A 148 9.57 10.60 -5.61
C ARG A 148 9.21 10.54 -4.12
N MET A 149 9.82 11.43 -3.33
CA MET A 149 9.37 11.70 -1.96
C MET A 149 7.92 12.16 -1.97
N VAL A 150 7.15 11.68 -1.02
CA VAL A 150 5.73 12.04 -0.85
C VAL A 150 5.60 12.94 0.38
N LYS A 151 4.77 13.99 0.27
CA LYS A 151 4.44 14.85 1.41
C LYS A 151 3.20 14.31 2.11
N VAL A 152 3.30 14.21 3.44
CA VAL A 152 2.18 13.99 4.36
C VAL A 152 2.31 15.01 5.47
N ASP A 153 1.28 15.76 5.78
CA ASP A 153 1.32 16.83 6.78
C ASP A 153 2.58 17.72 6.65
N HIS A 154 2.80 18.23 5.43
CA HIS A 154 3.94 19.11 5.08
C HIS A 154 5.34 18.52 5.28
N LYS A 155 5.49 17.24 5.64
CA LYS A 155 6.76 16.53 5.83
C LYS A 155 7.00 15.55 4.68
N ASN A 156 8.27 15.33 4.32
CA ASN A 156 8.65 14.40 3.24
C ASN A 156 8.93 13.00 3.79
N TYR A 157 8.39 12.02 3.10
CA TYR A 157 8.52 10.60 3.43
C TYR A 157 8.91 9.77 2.20
N LEU A 158 9.50 8.62 2.49
CA LEU A 158 9.82 7.55 1.58
C LEU A 158 9.37 6.21 2.17
N ASP A 159 9.65 5.13 1.44
CA ASP A 159 9.26 3.76 1.80
C ASP A 159 9.57 3.40 3.26
N GLY A 160 8.59 2.84 3.94
CA GLY A 160 8.71 2.45 5.35
C GLY A 160 9.78 1.39 5.58
N GLY A 161 10.00 0.53 4.60
CA GLY A 161 11.00 -0.53 4.65
C GLY A 161 12.45 -0.05 4.77
N VAL A 162 12.69 1.25 4.53
CA VAL A 162 14.02 1.86 4.74
C VAL A 162 14.39 1.89 6.23
N SER A 163 13.44 2.17 7.10
CA SER A 163 13.68 2.32 8.55
C SER A 163 13.08 1.21 9.40
N LEU A 164 11.98 0.59 8.95
CA LEU A 164 11.26 -0.45 9.68
C LEU A 164 10.49 -1.36 8.71
N PRO A 165 11.12 -2.41 8.16
CA PRO A 165 10.49 -3.28 7.17
C PRO A 165 9.35 -4.15 7.73
N ILE A 166 9.40 -4.44 9.04
CA ILE A 166 8.37 -5.15 9.82
C ILE A 166 8.14 -4.32 11.09
N ALA A 167 6.91 -3.92 11.36
CA ALA A 167 6.54 -3.05 12.47
C ALA A 167 5.93 -3.83 13.64
#